data_95beb8cb8d2f53f9043d8530d9dccce5
#
_entry.id   95beb8cb8d2f53f9043d8530d9dccce5
#
_cell.length_a   1.000
_cell.length_b   1.000
_cell.length_c   1.000
_cell.angle_alpha   90.00
_cell.angle_beta   90.00
_cell.angle_gamma   90.00
#
_symmetry.space_group_name_H-M   'P 1'
#
loop_
_entity.id
_entity.type
_entity.pdbx_description
1 polymer ?
#
loop_
_entity_poly.entity_id
_entity_poly.type
_entity_poly.pdbx_seq_one_letter_code
_entity_poly.pdbx_strand_id
1 'polypeptide(L)'
;MRTRDTTLLTPWIISFWVQTSALFASFHNQNRLSASSTGANDRLIGIVGDRRIMSEPSPIAPAEGKLGILTPGMGAVATTFIAGVLAARKGYAAPTGSLTQQSHIRLGKRDEHRNPLIKDFVPLASLDDLEFGGWDPYSDDAYAAAMKAGVLEPRHIEGIGEELRMIKPMPAVFSPRWVRNLDGTDQVKPETTHVDQATALMEDIDRFRADKQVDRVVAVWCGSTEAYEEPSDVHIDLDVFEQGLKNNDEAITPSQIYAYACLKMGVPFANGAPNLIVDIPAMVELASREGVPIAGKDFKTGQTLMKTMIAPGLKARMLGINGWFSTNILGNRDGEVLDDPESFRSKEVSKLGVLEHILQPDVYPELYGDIYHKVRINYYPPKGDDKEGWDHIDIFGWLGYPMQIKLDFLCKDSILAAPLVLDLALFMDLATRAGKSGIQEWLSFYFKSPQHAESIHPENDLFIQLTKLKNNLRHMMGEDLITHLGTEYYDES
;
A
#
# COMPACT_ATOMS: atom_id res chain seq x y z
N MET A 1 45.59 22.04 -40.75
CA MET A 1 46.86 21.23 -40.80
C MET A 1 47.11 20.63 -39.43
N ARG A 2 47.34 19.32 -39.38
CA ARG A 2 47.69 18.44 -38.26
C ARG A 2 46.49 18.04 -37.39
N THR A 3 46.01 16.92 -37.44
CA THR A 3 46.32 15.48 -37.43
C THR A 3 45.81 14.85 -36.13
N ARG A 4 45.01 13.84 -36.36
CA ARG A 4 44.49 12.81 -35.46
C ARG A 4 45.49 12.32 -34.41
N ASP A 5 44.99 12.01 -33.22
CA ASP A 5 45.44 10.79 -32.54
C ASP A 5 44.28 10.09 -31.85
N THR A 6 44.06 8.87 -32.27
CA THR A 6 43.20 7.84 -31.72
C THR A 6 44.02 6.99 -30.77
N THR A 7 43.62 6.85 -29.48
CA THR A 7 44.09 5.74 -28.66
C THR A 7 42.93 5.21 -27.81
N LEU A 8 42.44 4.09 -28.21
CA LEU A 8 42.11 2.84 -27.48
C LEU A 8 41.95 2.97 -25.97
N LEU A 9 40.73 2.79 -25.48
CA LEU A 9 40.48 2.22 -24.18
C LEU A 9 39.58 0.98 -24.34
N THR A 10 40.16 -0.11 -23.92
CA THR A 10 39.71 -1.49 -23.89
C THR A 10 38.59 -1.77 -22.89
N PRO A 11 37.88 -2.90 -23.01
CA PRO A 11 36.54 -3.16 -22.45
C PRO A 11 36.58 -3.83 -21.08
N TRP A 12 35.99 -3.20 -20.08
CA TRP A 12 35.80 -3.78 -18.75
C TRP A 12 34.37 -3.55 -18.22
N ILE A 13 33.35 -3.81 -19.00
CA ILE A 13 31.96 -3.88 -18.53
C ILE A 13 31.21 -4.93 -19.33
N ILE A 14 31.60 -6.18 -19.29
CA ILE A 14 30.79 -7.35 -19.66
C ILE A 14 31.32 -8.51 -18.81
N SER A 15 31.01 -8.56 -17.55
CA SER A 15 31.29 -9.74 -16.73
C SER A 15 30.47 -9.83 -15.43
N PHE A 16 29.35 -9.13 -15.32
CA PHE A 16 28.53 -9.21 -14.10
C PHE A 16 27.10 -9.72 -14.30
N TRP A 17 26.72 -10.04 -15.53
CA TRP A 17 25.37 -10.47 -15.89
C TRP A 17 25.22 -11.96 -16.26
N VAL A 18 26.27 -12.77 -16.12
CA VAL A 18 26.22 -14.19 -16.52
C VAL A 18 26.24 -15.15 -15.32
N GLN A 19 26.42 -14.69 -14.09
CA GLN A 19 26.50 -15.58 -12.91
C GLN A 19 25.22 -15.74 -12.09
N THR A 20 24.18 -14.95 -12.34
CA THR A 20 22.90 -15.09 -11.63
C THR A 20 21.87 -15.96 -12.35
N SER A 21 22.07 -16.28 -13.63
CA SER A 21 21.15 -17.15 -14.39
C SER A 21 21.43 -18.65 -14.27
N ALA A 22 22.52 -19.05 -13.63
CA ALA A 22 22.92 -20.47 -13.52
C ALA A 22 22.48 -21.16 -12.23
N LEU A 23 21.97 -20.43 -11.25
CA LEU A 23 21.51 -21.00 -9.98
C LEU A 23 20.01 -21.38 -9.97
N PHE A 24 19.22 -20.88 -10.92
CA PHE A 24 17.79 -21.22 -11.03
C PHE A 24 17.48 -22.44 -11.92
N ALA A 25 18.45 -22.98 -12.65
CA ALA A 25 18.24 -24.12 -13.53
C ALA A 25 18.54 -25.50 -12.91
N SER A 26 18.97 -25.56 -11.64
CA SER A 26 19.44 -26.81 -11.01
C SER A 26 18.39 -27.54 -10.13
N PHE A 27 17.22 -26.97 -9.90
CA PHE A 27 16.20 -27.60 -9.03
C PHE A 27 15.05 -28.29 -9.77
N HIS A 28 15.10 -28.40 -11.10
CA HIS A 28 13.98 -28.95 -11.88
C HIS A 28 14.23 -30.34 -12.49
N ASN A 29 15.26 -31.10 -12.08
CA ASN A 29 15.56 -32.36 -12.74
C ASN A 29 15.97 -33.53 -11.82
N GLN A 30 15.31 -33.72 -10.67
CA GLN A 30 15.45 -34.95 -9.88
C GLN A 30 14.10 -35.44 -9.33
N ASN A 31 13.16 -35.81 -10.21
CA ASN A 31 12.08 -36.74 -9.86
C ASN A 31 11.49 -37.36 -11.14
N ARG A 32 12.28 -38.20 -11.80
CA ARG A 32 11.78 -39.23 -12.69
C ARG A 32 12.62 -40.47 -12.43
N LEU A 33 12.01 -41.45 -11.77
CA LEU A 33 12.17 -42.86 -11.99
C LEU A 33 11.56 -43.64 -10.80
N SER A 34 10.40 -44.16 -11.00
CA SER A 34 9.99 -45.56 -10.80
C SER A 34 8.46 -45.65 -10.58
N ALA A 35 7.76 -46.04 -11.60
CA ALA A 35 6.42 -46.59 -11.44
C ALA A 35 6.36 -47.87 -12.28
N SER A 36 6.33 -48.99 -11.60
CA SER A 36 5.98 -50.30 -12.18
C SER A 36 4.45 -50.44 -12.27
N SER A 37 4.03 -51.00 -13.38
CA SER A 37 2.70 -51.34 -13.84
C SER A 37 1.85 -52.19 -12.89
N THR A 38 0.56 -51.88 -12.78
CA THR A 38 -0.56 -52.85 -12.96
C THR A 38 -1.93 -52.15 -12.95
N GLY A 39 -2.75 -52.43 -13.99
CA GLY A 39 -4.20 -52.58 -13.90
C GLY A 39 -5.09 -51.37 -14.24
N ALA A 40 -5.48 -51.30 -15.50
CA ALA A 40 -6.78 -50.92 -16.10
C ALA A 40 -7.86 -50.21 -15.25
N ASN A 41 -8.23 -48.97 -15.57
CA ASN A 41 -9.50 -48.62 -16.23
C ASN A 41 -9.67 -47.06 -16.38
N ASP A 42 -10.12 -46.74 -17.56
CA ASP A 42 -10.53 -45.41 -18.07
C ASP A 42 -11.05 -44.41 -17.06
N ARG A 43 -10.46 -43.24 -17.07
CA ARG A 43 -11.13 -41.91 -17.13
C ARG A 43 -10.15 -40.84 -17.59
N LEU A 44 -10.20 -40.55 -18.87
CA LEU A 44 -9.70 -39.27 -19.41
C LEU A 44 -10.47 -38.11 -18.72
N ILE A 45 -9.88 -37.56 -17.68
CA ILE A 45 -10.29 -36.24 -17.18
C ILE A 45 -9.30 -35.24 -17.77
N GLY A 46 -9.78 -34.52 -18.78
CA GLY A 46 -9.06 -33.41 -19.37
C GLY A 46 -8.70 -32.39 -18.29
N ILE A 47 -7.44 -32.00 -18.23
CA ILE A 47 -7.01 -30.81 -17.49
C ILE A 47 -7.57 -29.58 -18.23
N VAL A 48 -8.81 -29.24 -17.90
CA VAL A 48 -9.35 -27.91 -18.16
C VAL A 48 -8.80 -27.02 -17.08
N GLY A 49 -8.02 -26.01 -17.48
CA GLY A 49 -7.37 -25.08 -16.58
C GLY A 49 -8.27 -24.62 -15.44
N ASP A 50 -7.68 -24.56 -14.27
CA ASP A 50 -8.29 -24.13 -13.01
C ASP A 50 -8.80 -22.67 -13.14
N ARG A 51 -9.96 -22.50 -13.76
CA ARG A 51 -10.74 -21.26 -13.60
C ARG A 51 -11.20 -21.29 -12.15
N ARG A 52 -10.54 -20.58 -11.27
CA ARG A 52 -11.11 -20.21 -9.97
C ARG A 52 -12.45 -19.53 -10.28
N ILE A 53 -13.51 -20.30 -10.20
CA ILE A 53 -14.89 -19.79 -10.24
C ILE A 53 -14.94 -18.88 -9.02
N MET A 54 -15.20 -17.57 -9.25
CA MET A 54 -15.43 -16.65 -8.14
C MET A 54 -16.57 -17.27 -7.31
N SER A 55 -16.32 -17.44 -6.02
CA SER A 55 -17.34 -18.00 -5.11
C SER A 55 -18.60 -17.14 -5.19
N GLU A 56 -19.76 -17.78 -5.15
CA GLU A 56 -21.02 -17.03 -5.07
C GLU A 56 -20.98 -16.06 -3.90
N PRO A 57 -21.50 -14.83 -4.08
CA PRO A 57 -21.50 -13.84 -3.02
C PRO A 57 -22.35 -14.33 -1.85
N SER A 58 -21.76 -14.38 -0.66
CA SER A 58 -22.50 -14.61 0.58
C SER A 58 -22.99 -13.26 1.12
N PRO A 59 -24.18 -13.18 1.70
CA PRO A 59 -24.66 -11.96 2.32
C PRO A 59 -23.66 -11.46 3.35
N ILE A 60 -23.24 -10.20 3.21
CA ILE A 60 -22.34 -9.57 4.18
C ILE A 60 -23.19 -9.01 5.32
N ALA A 61 -22.87 -9.40 6.56
CA ALA A 61 -23.55 -8.87 7.73
C ALA A 61 -23.40 -7.34 7.83
N PRO A 62 -24.41 -6.61 8.28
CA PRO A 62 -24.29 -5.18 8.60
C PRO A 62 -23.10 -4.90 9.51
N ALA A 63 -22.55 -3.69 9.44
CA ALA A 63 -21.48 -3.24 10.32
C ALA A 63 -22.05 -2.82 11.69
N GLU A 64 -22.58 -3.79 12.43
CA GLU A 64 -23.11 -3.54 13.78
C GLU A 64 -21.99 -3.27 14.78
N GLY A 65 -22.26 -2.41 15.78
CA GLY A 65 -21.32 -2.03 16.83
C GLY A 65 -20.19 -1.13 16.32
N LYS A 66 -19.23 -0.87 17.18
CA LYS A 66 -18.13 0.05 16.91
C LYS A 66 -16.96 -0.61 16.19
N LEU A 67 -16.30 0.16 15.35
CA LEU A 67 -15.04 -0.20 14.66
C LEU A 67 -13.87 0.57 15.26
N GLY A 68 -12.92 -0.14 15.87
CA GLY A 68 -11.65 0.41 16.32
C GLY A 68 -10.66 0.50 15.17
N ILE A 69 -10.01 1.65 15.03
CA ILE A 69 -8.92 1.85 14.05
C ILE A 69 -7.64 2.11 14.84
N LEU A 70 -6.70 1.19 14.70
CA LEU A 70 -5.38 1.30 15.30
C LEU A 70 -4.37 1.77 14.25
N THR A 71 -3.67 2.85 14.58
CA THR A 71 -2.61 3.40 13.72
C THR A 71 -1.26 3.28 14.42
N PRO A 72 -0.42 2.28 14.08
CA PRO A 72 0.98 2.36 14.43
C PRO A 72 1.59 3.58 13.73
N GLY A 73 2.15 4.54 14.53
CA GLY A 73 2.54 5.87 14.09
C GLY A 73 1.38 6.87 14.14
N MET A 74 1.27 7.60 15.25
CA MET A 74 0.25 8.63 15.44
C MET A 74 0.75 10.04 15.09
N GLY A 75 1.60 10.13 14.08
CA GLY A 75 2.14 11.39 13.54
C GLY A 75 1.20 12.10 12.57
N ALA A 76 1.79 12.76 11.57
CA ALA A 76 1.10 13.65 10.63
C ALA A 76 -0.10 13.00 9.90
N VAL A 77 0.08 11.80 9.35
CA VAL A 77 -0.98 11.10 8.58
C VAL A 77 -2.14 10.69 9.49
N ALA A 78 -1.84 10.02 10.59
CA ALA A 78 -2.86 9.51 11.51
C ALA A 78 -3.67 10.63 12.14
N THR A 79 -3.02 11.69 12.63
CA THR A 79 -3.71 12.83 13.25
C THR A 79 -4.54 13.61 12.25
N THR A 80 -4.08 13.76 10.99
CA THR A 80 -4.86 14.38 9.91
C THR A 80 -6.10 13.55 9.57
N PHE A 81 -5.95 12.22 9.49
CA PHE A 81 -7.07 11.28 9.29
C PHE A 81 -8.10 11.40 10.41
N ILE A 82 -7.68 11.29 11.67
CA ILE A 82 -8.56 11.36 12.85
C ILE A 82 -9.29 12.69 12.89
N ALA A 83 -8.55 13.81 12.73
CA ALA A 83 -9.13 15.14 12.69
C ALA A 83 -10.16 15.30 11.57
N GLY A 84 -9.87 14.78 10.38
CA GLY A 84 -10.80 14.79 9.23
C GLY A 84 -12.11 14.06 9.52
N VAL A 85 -12.07 12.89 10.16
CA VAL A 85 -13.27 12.15 10.55
C VAL A 85 -14.06 12.89 11.64
N LEU A 86 -13.40 13.39 12.68
CA LEU A 86 -14.06 14.16 13.74
C LEU A 86 -14.70 15.43 13.20
N ALA A 87 -14.03 16.14 12.29
CA ALA A 87 -14.60 17.32 11.64
C ALA A 87 -15.81 16.98 10.76
N ALA A 88 -15.77 15.84 10.05
CA ALA A 88 -16.89 15.35 9.24
C ALA A 88 -18.11 14.98 10.11
N ARG A 89 -17.90 14.31 11.26
CA ARG A 89 -18.97 14.01 12.25
C ARG A 89 -19.69 15.27 12.73
N LYS A 90 -18.94 16.35 12.96
CA LYS A 90 -19.50 17.64 13.38
C LYS A 90 -20.05 18.51 12.24
N GLY A 91 -19.94 18.03 11.00
CA GLY A 91 -20.37 18.81 9.83
C GLY A 91 -19.48 20.02 9.50
N TYR A 92 -18.27 20.08 10.07
CA TYR A 92 -17.34 21.18 9.81
C TYR A 92 -16.59 21.04 8.48
N ALA A 93 -16.44 19.79 8.00
CA ALA A 93 -15.77 19.49 6.74
C ALA A 93 -16.40 18.29 6.05
N ALA A 94 -16.27 18.25 4.71
CA ALA A 94 -16.61 17.04 3.96
C ALA A 94 -15.40 16.09 3.92
N PRO A 95 -15.61 14.76 3.88
CA PRO A 95 -14.53 13.76 3.77
C PRO A 95 -14.01 13.68 2.32
N THR A 96 -13.54 14.82 1.79
CA THR A 96 -13.08 14.95 0.41
C THR A 96 -11.86 14.06 0.15
N GLY A 97 -11.88 13.32 -0.95
CA GLY A 97 -10.84 12.36 -1.33
C GLY A 97 -11.13 10.92 -0.91
N SER A 98 -12.11 10.69 -0.02
CA SER A 98 -12.56 9.36 0.35
C SER A 98 -13.53 8.79 -0.69
N LEU A 99 -13.16 7.66 -1.29
CA LEU A 99 -14.05 6.93 -2.21
C LEU A 99 -15.25 6.34 -1.49
N THR A 100 -15.05 5.81 -0.29
CA THR A 100 -16.12 5.20 0.49
C THR A 100 -17.23 6.20 0.79
N GLN A 101 -16.90 7.46 1.04
CA GLN A 101 -17.83 8.48 1.49
C GLN A 101 -18.46 9.31 0.37
N GLN A 102 -17.72 9.54 -0.73
CA GLN A 102 -18.12 10.49 -1.76
C GLN A 102 -18.25 9.91 -3.17
N SER A 103 -17.69 8.71 -3.42
CA SER A 103 -17.76 8.15 -4.77
C SER A 103 -19.07 7.42 -5.01
N HIS A 104 -19.65 7.68 -6.16
CA HIS A 104 -20.75 6.87 -6.68
C HIS A 104 -20.23 5.60 -7.35
N ILE A 105 -21.05 4.54 -7.30
CA ILE A 105 -20.83 3.29 -8.01
C ILE A 105 -22.02 3.01 -8.93
N ARG A 106 -21.75 2.91 -10.23
CA ARG A 106 -22.80 2.54 -11.18
C ARG A 106 -23.15 1.06 -11.02
N LEU A 107 -24.43 0.74 -11.04
CA LEU A 107 -24.96 -0.61 -11.05
C LEU A 107 -25.77 -0.79 -12.35
N GLY A 108 -25.64 -1.97 -12.95
CA GLY A 108 -26.34 -2.29 -14.18
C GLY A 108 -25.97 -1.42 -15.39
N LYS A 109 -26.88 -1.27 -16.34
CA LYS A 109 -26.71 -0.49 -17.57
C LYS A 109 -26.75 1.01 -17.31
N ARG A 110 -26.25 1.80 -18.29
CA ARG A 110 -26.13 3.26 -18.15
C ARG A 110 -27.48 3.96 -18.08
N ASP A 111 -28.49 3.44 -18.73
CA ASP A 111 -29.87 3.93 -18.79
C ASP A 111 -30.72 3.60 -17.56
N GLU A 112 -30.29 2.64 -16.75
CA GLU A 112 -30.95 2.31 -15.48
C GLU A 112 -30.76 3.38 -14.40
N HIS A 113 -29.82 4.29 -14.57
CA HIS A 113 -29.49 5.40 -13.63
C HIS A 113 -29.28 4.98 -12.18
N ARG A 114 -28.86 3.73 -11.94
CA ARG A 114 -28.53 3.20 -10.61
C ARG A 114 -27.12 3.60 -10.23
N ASN A 115 -26.96 4.71 -9.50
CA ASN A 115 -25.65 5.27 -9.10
C ASN A 115 -25.64 5.65 -7.61
N PRO A 116 -25.77 4.70 -6.67
CA PRO A 116 -25.68 5.00 -5.24
C PRO A 116 -24.27 5.46 -4.86
N LEU A 117 -24.13 6.11 -3.70
CA LEU A 117 -22.83 6.26 -3.05
C LEU A 117 -22.30 4.90 -2.59
N ILE A 118 -20.99 4.72 -2.58
CA ILE A 118 -20.38 3.45 -2.13
C ILE A 118 -20.85 3.11 -0.72
N LYS A 119 -20.87 4.07 0.21
CA LYS A 119 -21.34 3.87 1.59
C LYS A 119 -22.80 3.47 1.72
N ASP A 120 -23.63 3.79 0.72
CA ASP A 120 -25.03 3.43 0.69
C ASP A 120 -25.27 2.10 -0.04
N PHE A 121 -24.28 1.63 -0.80
CA PHE A 121 -24.33 0.40 -1.57
C PHE A 121 -23.76 -0.80 -0.81
N VAL A 122 -22.62 -0.64 -0.13
CA VAL A 122 -22.01 -1.70 0.67
C VAL A 122 -22.13 -1.40 2.16
N PRO A 123 -22.31 -2.41 3.03
CA PRO A 123 -22.53 -2.21 4.46
C PRO A 123 -21.24 -1.81 5.18
N LEU A 124 -20.78 -0.57 5.00
CA LEU A 124 -19.61 -0.01 5.70
C LEU A 124 -19.99 0.43 7.12
N ALA A 125 -18.99 0.48 8.01
CA ALA A 125 -19.17 1.11 9.31
C ALA A 125 -19.44 2.63 9.12
N SER A 126 -20.35 3.17 9.95
CA SER A 126 -20.61 4.61 9.97
C SER A 126 -19.40 5.37 10.51
N LEU A 127 -19.17 6.60 10.05
CA LEU A 127 -18.14 7.46 10.63
C LEU A 127 -18.37 7.68 12.13
N ASP A 128 -19.63 7.70 12.59
CA ASP A 128 -20.00 7.91 13.99
C ASP A 128 -19.61 6.72 14.90
N ASP A 129 -19.46 5.53 14.32
CA ASP A 129 -19.12 4.29 15.03
C ASP A 129 -17.61 4.00 15.06
N LEU A 130 -16.77 4.92 14.60
CA LEU A 130 -15.31 4.72 14.60
C LEU A 130 -14.70 5.16 15.92
N GLU A 131 -13.82 4.34 16.48
CA GLU A 131 -12.96 4.68 17.63
C GLU A 131 -11.50 4.64 17.20
N PHE A 132 -10.68 5.51 17.76
CA PHE A 132 -9.30 5.69 17.35
C PHE A 132 -8.33 5.38 18.48
N GLY A 133 -7.21 4.76 18.12
CA GLY A 133 -6.06 4.50 18.95
C GLY A 133 -4.83 4.21 18.11
N GLY A 134 -3.73 3.92 18.77
CA GLY A 134 -2.49 3.57 18.07
C GLY A 134 -1.30 3.62 19.01
N TRP A 135 -0.13 3.48 18.44
CA TRP A 135 1.15 3.51 19.14
C TRP A 135 2.04 4.57 18.55
N ASP A 136 2.77 5.27 19.39
CA ASP A 136 3.77 6.22 18.94
C ASP A 136 4.95 6.26 19.93
N PRO A 137 6.19 6.44 19.48
CA PRO A 137 7.35 6.58 20.36
C PRO A 137 7.39 7.93 21.09
N TYR A 138 6.44 8.84 20.82
CA TYR A 138 6.25 10.10 21.52
C TYR A 138 4.93 10.10 22.29
N SER A 139 4.93 10.71 23.47
CA SER A 139 3.77 10.73 24.38
C SER A 139 2.72 11.78 24.05
N ASP A 140 2.89 12.54 22.97
CA ASP A 140 1.95 13.58 22.54
C ASP A 140 0.57 12.97 22.26
N ASP A 141 -0.49 13.57 22.82
CA ASP A 141 -1.85 13.25 22.40
C ASP A 141 -2.12 13.69 20.95
N ALA A 142 -3.22 13.23 20.36
CA ALA A 142 -3.50 13.52 18.96
C ALA A 142 -3.64 15.01 18.65
N TYR A 143 -4.01 15.85 19.63
CA TYR A 143 -4.06 17.31 19.47
C TYR A 143 -2.64 17.88 19.40
N ALA A 144 -1.78 17.54 20.36
CA ALA A 144 -0.40 18.03 20.40
C ALA A 144 0.40 17.55 19.15
N ALA A 145 0.21 16.28 18.79
CA ALA A 145 0.85 15.70 17.60
C ALA A 145 0.37 16.39 16.30
N ALA A 146 -0.95 16.67 16.15
CA ALA A 146 -1.49 17.39 15.00
C ALA A 146 -0.94 18.82 14.88
N MET A 147 -0.85 19.51 16.03
CA MET A 147 -0.28 20.87 16.09
C MET A 147 1.20 20.88 15.73
N LYS A 148 1.98 19.91 16.22
CA LYS A 148 3.42 19.78 15.90
C LYS A 148 3.65 19.41 14.43
N ALA A 149 2.81 18.54 13.87
CA ALA A 149 2.91 18.15 12.46
C ALA A 149 2.67 19.31 11.50
N GLY A 150 1.85 20.30 11.86
CA GLY A 150 1.62 21.50 11.05
C GLY A 150 0.93 21.25 9.71
N VAL A 151 0.27 20.10 9.56
CA VAL A 151 -0.49 19.76 8.34
C VAL A 151 -1.75 20.57 8.24
N LEU A 152 -2.52 20.61 9.35
CA LEU A 152 -3.79 21.32 9.47
C LEU A 152 -3.57 22.69 10.11
N GLU A 153 -4.32 23.67 9.64
CA GLU A 153 -4.34 24.98 10.30
C GLU A 153 -5.08 24.89 11.64
N PRO A 154 -4.70 25.70 12.66
CA PRO A 154 -5.34 25.68 13.98
C PRO A 154 -6.88 25.75 13.92
N ARG A 155 -7.44 26.56 13.04
CA ARG A 155 -8.89 26.69 12.83
C ARG A 155 -9.60 25.37 12.48
N HIS A 156 -8.89 24.42 11.86
CA HIS A 156 -9.44 23.11 11.52
C HIS A 156 -9.47 22.14 12.74
N ILE A 157 -8.64 22.42 13.73
CA ILE A 157 -8.40 21.55 14.88
C ILE A 157 -9.16 22.06 16.13
N GLU A 158 -9.33 23.37 16.29
CA GLU A 158 -9.92 23.99 17.47
C GLU A 158 -11.32 23.45 17.81
N GLY A 159 -12.18 23.25 16.81
CA GLY A 159 -13.55 22.75 16.98
C GLY A 159 -13.66 21.29 17.40
N ILE A 160 -12.55 20.53 17.33
CA ILE A 160 -12.45 19.10 17.66
C ILE A 160 -11.33 18.81 18.68
N GLY A 161 -10.77 19.89 19.27
CA GLY A 161 -9.57 19.78 20.10
C GLY A 161 -9.75 18.98 21.37
N GLU A 162 -10.95 18.97 21.95
CA GLU A 162 -11.24 18.16 23.15
C GLU A 162 -11.20 16.67 22.83
N GLU A 163 -11.83 16.25 21.74
CA GLU A 163 -11.84 14.86 21.31
C GLU A 163 -10.43 14.39 20.95
N LEU A 164 -9.64 15.23 20.27
CA LEU A 164 -8.26 14.89 19.93
C LEU A 164 -7.38 14.69 21.16
N ARG A 165 -7.54 15.51 22.23
CA ARG A 165 -6.79 15.36 23.49
C ARG A 165 -7.13 14.07 24.24
N MET A 166 -8.29 13.49 24.01
CA MET A 166 -8.69 12.22 24.61
C MET A 166 -8.04 11.01 23.93
N ILE A 167 -7.45 11.19 22.73
CA ILE A 167 -6.79 10.14 21.97
C ILE A 167 -5.29 10.23 22.27
N LYS A 168 -4.82 9.29 23.09
CA LYS A 168 -3.41 9.21 23.50
C LYS A 168 -2.79 7.96 22.91
N PRO A 169 -1.55 8.05 22.39
CA PRO A 169 -0.85 6.87 21.92
C PRO A 169 -0.49 5.92 23.06
N MET A 170 -0.44 4.64 22.74
CA MET A 170 0.18 3.62 23.58
C MET A 170 1.69 3.60 23.34
N PRO A 171 2.51 3.11 24.30
CA PRO A 171 3.95 2.97 24.12
C PRO A 171 4.30 2.10 22.91
N ALA A 172 5.23 2.58 22.08
CA ALA A 172 5.60 1.92 20.83
C ALA A 172 6.66 0.84 21.00
N VAL A 173 6.61 -0.20 20.18
CA VAL A 173 7.78 -0.98 19.80
C VAL A 173 8.55 -0.14 18.78
N PHE A 174 9.76 0.27 19.12
CA PHE A 174 10.56 1.21 18.32
C PHE A 174 12.05 0.87 18.43
N SER A 175 12.77 1.04 17.32
CA SER A 175 14.22 0.90 17.28
C SER A 175 14.87 1.97 16.42
N PRO A 176 15.84 2.75 16.95
CA PRO A 176 16.60 3.72 16.17
C PRO A 176 17.46 3.08 15.06
N ARG A 177 17.72 1.78 15.14
CA ARG A 177 18.38 1.03 14.07
C ARG A 177 17.55 1.05 12.79
N TRP A 178 16.23 0.90 12.94
CA TRP A 178 15.29 0.77 11.83
C TRP A 178 14.69 2.11 11.38
N VAL A 179 14.31 2.97 12.32
CA VAL A 179 13.80 4.30 12.00
C VAL A 179 14.84 5.32 12.45
N ARG A 180 15.63 5.78 11.49
CA ARG A 180 16.75 6.67 11.72
C ARG A 180 16.33 8.13 11.79
N ASN A 181 17.19 8.97 12.34
CA ASN A 181 16.97 10.42 12.46
C ASN A 181 15.73 10.81 13.28
N LEU A 182 15.19 9.92 14.13
CA LEU A 182 14.13 10.24 15.08
C LEU A 182 14.67 10.30 16.50
N ASP A 183 14.89 11.53 16.97
CA ASP A 183 15.39 11.81 18.31
C ASP A 183 14.27 12.18 19.30
N GLY A 184 14.57 12.07 20.60
CA GLY A 184 13.69 12.54 21.66
C GLY A 184 12.46 11.67 21.89
N THR A 185 12.53 10.39 21.57
CA THR A 185 11.47 9.41 21.89
C THR A 185 11.37 9.23 23.39
N ASP A 186 10.17 9.31 23.95
CA ASP A 186 9.89 9.27 25.40
C ASP A 186 8.87 8.20 25.81
N GLN A 187 8.31 7.47 24.83
CA GLN A 187 7.25 6.48 25.05
C GLN A 187 7.50 5.17 24.27
N VAL A 188 8.60 4.51 24.59
CA VAL A 188 8.97 3.22 23.99
C VAL A 188 8.69 2.09 24.98
N LYS A 189 8.20 0.95 24.50
CA LYS A 189 7.97 -0.24 25.30
C LYS A 189 9.28 -0.73 25.95
N PRO A 190 9.21 -1.15 27.24
CA PRO A 190 10.40 -1.61 27.96
C PRO A 190 10.83 -3.04 27.59
N GLU A 191 9.99 -3.80 26.90
CA GLU A 191 10.23 -5.18 26.49
C GLU A 191 11.43 -5.26 25.55
N THR A 192 12.38 -6.16 25.86
CA THR A 192 13.64 -6.28 25.12
C THR A 192 13.67 -7.47 24.16
N THR A 193 12.73 -8.41 24.30
CA THR A 193 12.63 -9.54 23.36
C THR A 193 11.47 -9.32 22.38
N HIS A 194 11.63 -9.80 21.14
CA HIS A 194 10.59 -9.66 20.13
C HIS A 194 9.30 -10.40 20.50
N VAL A 195 9.40 -11.52 21.21
CA VAL A 195 8.20 -12.25 21.73
C VAL A 195 7.47 -11.41 22.78
N ASP A 196 8.20 -10.82 23.72
CA ASP A 196 7.58 -9.99 24.77
C ASP A 196 6.97 -8.73 24.16
N GLN A 197 7.65 -8.11 23.18
CA GLN A 197 7.12 -6.97 22.41
C GLN A 197 5.82 -7.32 21.69
N ALA A 198 5.78 -8.46 20.96
CA ALA A 198 4.57 -8.93 20.30
C ALA A 198 3.45 -9.20 21.31
N THR A 199 3.76 -9.83 22.44
CA THR A 199 2.80 -10.10 23.51
C THR A 199 2.23 -8.80 24.10
N ALA A 200 3.08 -7.82 24.38
CA ALA A 200 2.66 -6.53 24.90
C ALA A 200 1.77 -5.74 23.89
N LEU A 201 2.02 -5.90 22.59
CA LEU A 201 1.12 -5.34 21.56
C LEU A 201 -0.24 -6.03 21.52
N MET A 202 -0.29 -7.36 21.70
CA MET A 202 -1.55 -8.11 21.77
C MET A 202 -2.37 -7.68 23.03
N GLU A 203 -1.71 -7.50 24.16
CA GLU A 203 -2.35 -6.97 25.38
C GLU A 203 -2.89 -5.54 25.19
N ASP A 204 -2.17 -4.70 24.44
CA ASP A 204 -2.65 -3.35 24.11
C ASP A 204 -3.90 -3.40 23.23
N ILE A 205 -3.97 -4.32 22.27
CA ILE A 205 -5.15 -4.52 21.40
C ILE A 205 -6.35 -4.94 22.24
N ASP A 206 -6.20 -5.88 23.17
CA ASP A 206 -7.28 -6.33 24.04
C ASP A 206 -7.73 -5.22 24.99
N ARG A 207 -6.79 -4.46 25.56
CA ARG A 207 -7.11 -3.30 26.39
C ARG A 207 -7.86 -2.24 25.58
N PHE A 208 -7.42 -1.93 24.36
CA PHE A 208 -8.11 -0.99 23.47
C PHE A 208 -9.55 -1.45 23.18
N ARG A 209 -9.75 -2.75 22.87
CA ARG A 209 -11.08 -3.33 22.67
C ARG A 209 -11.99 -3.12 23.90
N ALA A 210 -11.47 -3.40 25.07
CA ALA A 210 -12.23 -3.28 26.31
C ALA A 210 -12.54 -1.82 26.65
N ASP A 211 -11.55 -0.93 26.60
CA ASP A 211 -11.68 0.48 27.00
C ASP A 211 -12.61 1.26 26.05
N LYS A 212 -12.54 0.98 24.76
CA LYS A 212 -13.35 1.64 23.73
C LYS A 212 -14.66 0.92 23.43
N GLN A 213 -14.85 -0.28 23.96
CA GLN A 213 -16.01 -1.13 23.70
C GLN A 213 -16.22 -1.32 22.19
N VAL A 214 -15.15 -1.71 21.48
CA VAL A 214 -15.19 -1.95 20.05
C VAL A 214 -15.34 -3.42 19.74
N ASP A 215 -16.24 -3.74 18.80
CA ASP A 215 -16.54 -5.10 18.40
C ASP A 215 -15.56 -5.61 17.35
N ARG A 216 -15.05 -4.71 16.52
CA ARG A 216 -14.13 -4.99 15.42
C ARG A 216 -12.96 -4.03 15.48
N VAL A 217 -11.79 -4.49 15.03
CA VAL A 217 -10.57 -3.67 14.99
C VAL A 217 -9.88 -3.87 13.66
N VAL A 218 -9.33 -2.80 13.10
CA VAL A 218 -8.47 -2.79 11.91
C VAL A 218 -7.21 -2.00 12.24
N ALA A 219 -6.05 -2.46 11.77
CA ALA A 219 -4.80 -1.73 11.87
C ALA A 219 -4.39 -1.17 10.50
N VAL A 220 -3.97 0.11 10.48
CA VAL A 220 -3.42 0.78 9.30
C VAL A 220 -2.09 1.41 9.67
N TRP A 221 -1.00 0.92 9.09
CA TRP A 221 0.33 1.44 9.36
C TRP A 221 0.48 2.86 8.81
N CYS A 222 0.70 3.81 9.70
CA CYS A 222 0.97 5.22 9.40
C CYS A 222 2.35 5.68 9.92
N GLY A 223 3.15 4.74 10.43
CA GLY A 223 4.48 5.01 10.98
C GLY A 223 5.52 5.28 9.90
N SER A 224 6.68 5.72 10.34
CA SER A 224 7.81 6.11 9.49
C SER A 224 8.35 4.96 8.65
N THR A 225 9.07 5.34 7.59
CA THR A 225 9.83 4.41 6.75
C THR A 225 11.00 3.81 7.54
N GLU A 226 11.08 2.50 7.57
CA GLU A 226 12.22 1.76 8.12
C GLU A 226 13.36 1.68 7.10
N ALA A 227 14.60 1.54 7.59
CA ALA A 227 15.77 1.29 6.75
C ALA A 227 15.56 0.03 5.91
N TYR A 228 16.04 0.08 4.65
CA TYR A 228 15.86 -1.03 3.73
C TYR A 228 16.76 -2.21 4.11
N GLU A 229 16.17 -3.38 4.16
CA GLU A 229 16.89 -4.65 4.25
C GLU A 229 16.29 -5.64 3.25
N GLU A 230 17.14 -6.45 2.63
CA GLU A 230 16.67 -7.50 1.73
C GLU A 230 15.97 -8.61 2.54
N PRO A 231 14.92 -9.23 2.02
CA PRO A 231 14.33 -10.41 2.66
C PRO A 231 15.39 -11.47 2.94
N SER A 232 15.38 -12.01 4.13
CA SER A 232 16.30 -13.05 4.59
C SER A 232 15.57 -14.34 4.93
N ASP A 233 16.29 -15.38 5.31
CA ASP A 233 15.73 -16.69 5.62
C ASP A 233 14.62 -16.63 6.69
N VAL A 234 14.70 -15.67 7.64
CA VAL A 234 13.68 -15.50 8.69
C VAL A 234 12.31 -15.07 8.16
N HIS A 235 12.24 -14.57 6.92
CA HIS A 235 11.01 -14.07 6.30
C HIS A 235 10.29 -15.09 5.42
N ILE A 236 10.91 -16.28 5.17
CA ILE A 236 10.47 -17.23 4.14
C ILE A 236 9.20 -17.95 4.52
N ASP A 237 9.08 -18.38 5.78
CA ASP A 237 7.91 -19.09 6.30
C ASP A 237 7.62 -18.69 7.75
N LEU A 238 6.40 -19.04 8.21
CA LEU A 238 5.94 -18.62 9.52
C LEU A 238 6.69 -19.31 10.67
N ASP A 239 7.03 -20.58 10.55
CA ASP A 239 7.69 -21.34 11.62
C ASP A 239 9.10 -20.78 11.85
N VAL A 240 9.82 -20.44 10.78
CA VAL A 240 11.14 -19.79 10.86
C VAL A 240 11.01 -18.37 11.43
N PHE A 241 9.99 -17.62 11.03
CA PHE A 241 9.73 -16.30 11.59
C PHE A 241 9.43 -16.34 13.09
N GLU A 242 8.57 -17.26 13.54
CA GLU A 242 8.24 -17.46 14.97
C GLU A 242 9.47 -17.92 15.77
N GLN A 243 10.36 -18.70 15.16
CA GLN A 243 11.65 -19.04 15.80
C GLN A 243 12.59 -17.82 15.87
N GLY A 244 12.59 -16.97 14.83
CA GLY A 244 13.31 -15.70 14.78
C GLY A 244 12.87 -14.75 15.90
N LEU A 245 11.55 -14.61 16.13
CA LEU A 245 11.01 -13.85 17.26
C LEU A 245 11.56 -14.35 18.61
N LYS A 246 11.63 -15.66 18.82
CA LYS A 246 12.16 -16.27 20.06
C LYS A 246 13.64 -16.03 20.22
N ASN A 247 14.39 -15.99 19.13
CA ASN A 247 15.83 -15.81 19.12
C ASN A 247 16.26 -14.33 19.06
N ASN A 248 15.30 -13.39 18.99
CA ASN A 248 15.55 -11.96 18.75
C ASN A 248 16.37 -11.73 17.47
N ASP A 249 15.95 -12.35 16.36
CA ASP A 249 16.64 -12.20 15.08
C ASP A 249 16.63 -10.73 14.66
N GLU A 250 17.82 -10.22 14.39
CA GLU A 250 18.03 -8.80 14.10
C GLU A 250 17.42 -8.34 12.76
N ALA A 251 17.07 -9.27 11.86
CA ALA A 251 16.39 -8.97 10.60
C ALA A 251 14.89 -8.73 10.76
N ILE A 252 14.31 -9.09 11.92
CA ILE A 252 12.90 -8.81 12.22
C ILE A 252 12.73 -7.34 12.63
N THR A 253 11.94 -6.59 11.87
CA THR A 253 11.71 -5.17 12.10
C THR A 253 10.60 -4.92 13.10
N PRO A 254 10.57 -3.74 13.76
CA PRO A 254 9.44 -3.33 14.59
C PRO A 254 8.09 -3.45 13.85
N SER A 255 8.00 -3.00 12.60
CA SER A 255 6.76 -3.05 11.83
C SER A 255 6.25 -4.47 11.59
N GLN A 256 7.15 -5.45 11.43
CA GLN A 256 6.80 -6.86 11.31
C GLN A 256 6.26 -7.43 12.63
N ILE A 257 6.79 -6.99 13.78
CA ILE A 257 6.27 -7.38 15.11
C ILE A 257 4.84 -6.87 15.30
N TYR A 258 4.53 -5.62 14.88
CA TYR A 258 3.16 -5.11 14.87
C TYR A 258 2.22 -5.93 14.00
N ALA A 259 2.63 -6.23 12.77
CA ALA A 259 1.82 -7.03 11.86
C ALA A 259 1.56 -8.43 12.43
N TYR A 260 2.60 -9.09 12.95
CA TYR A 260 2.47 -10.38 13.59
C TYR A 260 1.45 -10.34 14.74
N ALA A 261 1.58 -9.38 15.67
CA ALA A 261 0.67 -9.24 16.80
C ALA A 261 -0.79 -8.99 16.33
N CYS A 262 -0.99 -8.10 15.35
CA CYS A 262 -2.32 -7.82 14.79
C CYS A 262 -2.94 -9.08 14.16
N LEU A 263 -2.21 -9.76 13.29
CA LEU A 263 -2.71 -10.96 12.59
C LEU A 263 -3.04 -12.10 13.57
N LYS A 264 -2.20 -12.33 14.58
CA LYS A 264 -2.47 -13.31 15.66
C LYS A 264 -3.74 -12.99 16.44
N MET A 265 -4.10 -11.72 16.56
CA MET A 265 -5.31 -11.25 17.24
C MET A 265 -6.54 -11.15 16.30
N GLY A 266 -6.42 -11.64 15.07
CA GLY A 266 -7.48 -11.55 14.05
C GLY A 266 -7.76 -10.12 13.57
N VAL A 267 -6.78 -9.21 13.69
CA VAL A 267 -6.90 -7.81 13.28
C VAL A 267 -6.35 -7.63 11.87
N PRO A 268 -7.20 -7.26 10.88
CA PRO A 268 -6.74 -6.93 9.53
C PRO A 268 -5.69 -5.84 9.53
N PHE A 269 -4.71 -5.96 8.63
CA PHE A 269 -3.58 -5.05 8.60
C PHE A 269 -3.35 -4.47 7.19
N ALA A 270 -3.36 -3.13 7.07
CA ALA A 270 -3.01 -2.42 5.85
C ALA A 270 -1.67 -1.67 6.03
N ASN A 271 -0.73 -1.90 5.12
CA ASN A 271 0.60 -1.28 5.16
C ASN A 271 0.65 0.00 4.33
N GLY A 272 0.66 1.17 5.00
CA GLY A 272 0.77 2.48 4.35
C GLY A 272 2.19 2.96 4.02
N ALA A 273 3.23 2.24 4.46
CA ALA A 273 4.64 2.57 4.25
C ALA A 273 5.30 1.64 3.20
N PRO A 274 6.49 1.97 2.69
CA PRO A 274 7.24 1.08 1.78
C PRO A 274 7.93 -0.09 2.48
N ASN A 275 7.87 -0.16 3.81
CA ASN A 275 8.49 -1.20 4.63
C ASN A 275 8.05 -2.60 4.20
N LEU A 276 8.92 -3.60 4.35
CA LEU A 276 8.58 -5.02 4.23
C LEU A 276 7.81 -5.44 5.50
N ILE A 277 6.49 -5.44 5.44
CA ILE A 277 5.65 -5.79 6.59
C ILE A 277 4.83 -7.04 6.28
N VAL A 278 3.67 -6.86 5.61
CA VAL A 278 2.73 -7.94 5.30
C VAL A 278 2.96 -8.57 3.92
N ASP A 279 3.98 -8.14 3.23
CA ASP A 279 4.40 -8.65 1.91
C ASP A 279 5.51 -9.71 2.00
N ILE A 280 6.00 -10.02 3.20
CA ILE A 280 6.90 -11.17 3.40
C ILE A 280 6.09 -12.49 3.44
N PRO A 281 6.64 -13.61 2.90
CA PRO A 281 5.92 -14.89 2.84
C PRO A 281 5.36 -15.35 4.19
N ALA A 282 6.11 -15.22 5.28
CA ALA A 282 5.67 -15.57 6.63
C ALA A 282 4.37 -14.85 7.05
N MET A 283 4.23 -13.57 6.73
CA MET A 283 3.00 -12.80 7.07
C MET A 283 1.83 -13.15 6.14
N VAL A 284 2.09 -13.43 4.88
CA VAL A 284 1.06 -13.91 3.93
C VAL A 284 0.53 -15.27 4.38
N GLU A 285 1.40 -16.15 4.84
CA GLU A 285 1.03 -17.44 5.41
C GLU A 285 0.20 -17.26 6.69
N LEU A 286 0.67 -16.43 7.63
CA LEU A 286 -0.04 -16.13 8.87
C LEU A 286 -1.44 -15.57 8.59
N ALA A 287 -1.55 -14.58 7.72
CA ALA A 287 -2.83 -13.99 7.34
C ALA A 287 -3.82 -15.02 6.76
N SER A 288 -3.31 -15.94 5.95
CA SER A 288 -4.11 -17.03 5.38
C SER A 288 -4.55 -18.03 6.44
N ARG A 289 -3.65 -18.41 7.36
CA ARG A 289 -3.91 -19.36 8.43
C ARG A 289 -4.94 -18.83 9.46
N GLU A 290 -4.80 -17.57 9.85
CA GLU A 290 -5.71 -16.93 10.80
C GLU A 290 -7.00 -16.41 10.14
N GLY A 291 -7.11 -16.51 8.80
CA GLY A 291 -8.29 -16.04 8.06
C GLY A 291 -8.44 -14.52 8.02
N VAL A 292 -7.34 -13.78 8.08
CA VAL A 292 -7.31 -12.32 8.23
C VAL A 292 -6.91 -11.63 6.93
N PRO A 293 -7.61 -10.56 6.49
CA PRO A 293 -7.21 -9.76 5.34
C PRO A 293 -5.92 -8.96 5.60
N ILE A 294 -5.07 -8.86 4.56
CA ILE A 294 -3.91 -7.97 4.52
C ILE A 294 -3.88 -7.18 3.23
N ALA A 295 -3.34 -5.96 3.26
CA ALA A 295 -3.18 -5.11 2.08
C ALA A 295 -1.91 -4.24 2.21
N GLY A 296 -1.27 -3.94 1.09
CA GLY A 296 -0.07 -3.07 1.03
C GLY A 296 0.37 -2.85 -0.39
N LYS A 297 1.46 -2.08 -0.61
CA LYS A 297 2.12 -1.20 0.38
C LYS A 297 2.37 0.19 -0.21
N ASP A 298 2.71 1.12 0.68
CA ASP A 298 3.03 2.54 0.39
C ASP A 298 1.84 3.32 -0.20
N PHE A 299 1.25 4.22 0.59
CA PHE A 299 0.10 5.03 0.18
C PHE A 299 0.35 5.78 -1.12
N LYS A 300 -0.56 5.66 -2.08
CA LYS A 300 -0.46 6.29 -3.39
C LYS A 300 -0.78 7.79 -3.33
N THR A 301 0.22 8.58 -3.02
CA THR A 301 0.18 10.03 -2.92
C THR A 301 1.23 10.69 -3.80
N GLY A 302 1.23 12.02 -3.87
CA GLY A 302 2.27 12.83 -4.49
C GLY A 302 2.56 12.46 -5.96
N GLN A 303 3.83 12.43 -6.33
CA GLN A 303 4.26 12.19 -7.71
C GLN A 303 3.88 10.80 -8.25
N THR A 304 3.80 9.77 -7.39
CA THR A 304 3.36 8.44 -7.87
C THR A 304 1.89 8.46 -8.27
N LEU A 305 1.04 9.20 -7.55
CA LEU A 305 -0.34 9.41 -8.00
C LEU A 305 -0.36 10.05 -9.40
N MET A 306 0.47 11.08 -9.65
CA MET A 306 0.57 11.72 -10.96
C MET A 306 1.07 10.73 -12.04
N LYS A 307 2.07 9.89 -11.74
CA LYS A 307 2.55 8.85 -12.67
C LYS A 307 1.42 7.89 -13.07
N THR A 308 0.65 7.42 -12.10
CA THR A 308 -0.46 6.48 -12.35
C THR A 308 -1.67 7.10 -13.08
N MET A 309 -1.73 8.43 -13.16
CA MET A 309 -2.72 9.16 -13.96
C MET A 309 -2.22 9.46 -15.38
N ILE A 310 -0.95 9.86 -15.52
CA ILE A 310 -0.39 10.35 -16.79
C ILE A 310 0.09 9.19 -17.68
N ALA A 311 0.83 8.23 -17.13
CA ALA A 311 1.40 7.15 -17.91
C ALA A 311 0.36 6.29 -18.65
N PRO A 312 -0.80 5.93 -18.06
CA PRO A 312 -1.87 5.25 -18.80
C PRO A 312 -2.40 6.06 -19.99
N GLY A 313 -2.54 7.37 -19.83
CA GLY A 313 -2.97 8.27 -20.91
C GLY A 313 -1.99 8.33 -22.06
N LEU A 314 -0.67 8.40 -21.76
CA LEU A 314 0.38 8.34 -22.77
C LEU A 314 0.39 7.00 -23.49
N LYS A 315 0.29 5.90 -22.75
CA LYS A 315 0.19 4.53 -23.30
C LYS A 315 -1.05 4.36 -24.18
N ALA A 316 -2.22 4.81 -23.74
CA ALA A 316 -3.46 4.72 -24.53
C ALA A 316 -3.38 5.50 -25.85
N ARG A 317 -2.54 6.54 -25.92
CA ARG A 317 -2.27 7.32 -27.13
C ARG A 317 -1.07 6.80 -27.93
N MET A 318 -0.41 5.72 -27.49
CA MET A 318 0.79 5.15 -28.12
C MET A 318 1.90 6.20 -28.29
N LEU A 319 2.05 7.09 -27.30
CA LEU A 319 3.16 8.04 -27.23
C LEU A 319 4.34 7.39 -26.51
N GLY A 320 5.52 7.44 -27.14
CA GLY A 320 6.74 6.91 -26.56
C GLY A 320 7.31 7.83 -25.47
N ILE A 321 8.11 7.27 -24.57
CA ILE A 321 8.76 7.99 -23.48
C ILE A 321 10.26 7.69 -23.51
N ASN A 322 11.08 8.73 -23.67
CA ASN A 322 12.54 8.63 -23.59
C ASN A 322 13.05 8.81 -22.17
N GLY A 323 12.37 9.63 -21.36
CA GLY A 323 12.82 9.90 -20.02
C GLY A 323 11.72 10.41 -19.11
N TRP A 324 11.85 10.08 -17.82
CA TRP A 324 10.99 10.60 -16.74
C TRP A 324 11.87 10.91 -15.52
N PHE A 325 12.16 12.19 -15.35
CA PHE A 325 12.91 12.67 -14.21
C PHE A 325 11.96 13.29 -13.18
N SER A 326 11.96 12.72 -11.97
CA SER A 326 11.16 13.20 -10.84
C SER A 326 12.08 13.70 -9.73
N THR A 327 11.83 14.90 -9.23
CA THR A 327 12.47 15.37 -8.01
C THR A 327 11.44 16.04 -7.11
N ASN A 328 11.64 15.93 -5.79
CA ASN A 328 10.81 16.64 -4.84
C ASN A 328 11.62 17.10 -3.62
N ILE A 329 11.07 18.12 -2.96
CA ILE A 329 11.55 18.63 -1.68
C ILE A 329 10.42 18.59 -0.67
N LEU A 330 10.72 18.20 0.57
CA LEU A 330 9.80 18.18 1.70
C LEU A 330 10.58 18.44 2.99
N GLY A 331 9.94 19.01 3.99
CA GLY A 331 10.60 19.45 5.22
C GLY A 331 10.04 18.82 6.50
N ASN A 332 9.14 17.84 6.38
CA ASN A 332 8.56 17.11 7.51
C ASN A 332 9.47 15.95 7.99
N ARG A 333 9.04 15.25 9.04
CA ARG A 333 9.79 14.11 9.59
C ARG A 333 9.98 12.95 8.62
N ASP A 334 9.05 12.71 7.67
CA ASP A 334 9.27 11.71 6.60
C ASP A 334 10.48 12.12 5.74
N GLY A 335 10.61 13.42 5.44
CA GLY A 335 11.78 13.95 4.75
C GLY A 335 13.08 13.79 5.52
N GLU A 336 13.05 14.02 6.83
CA GLU A 336 14.19 13.87 7.72
C GLU A 336 14.67 12.40 7.80
N VAL A 337 13.74 11.46 7.91
CA VAL A 337 14.04 10.02 7.87
C VAL A 337 14.59 9.61 6.50
N LEU A 338 14.03 10.13 5.41
CA LEU A 338 14.45 9.81 4.04
C LEU A 338 15.76 10.48 3.61
N ASP A 339 16.31 11.41 4.40
CA ASP A 339 17.66 11.95 4.19
C ASP A 339 18.76 10.90 4.50
N ASP A 340 18.40 9.83 5.23
CA ASP A 340 19.23 8.64 5.37
C ASP A 340 19.21 7.78 4.10
N PRO A 341 20.38 7.40 3.53
CA PRO A 341 20.43 6.65 2.26
C PRO A 341 19.75 5.27 2.28
N GLU A 342 19.75 4.57 3.41
CA GLU A 342 19.13 3.24 3.53
C GLU A 342 17.60 3.36 3.62
N SER A 343 17.10 4.34 4.36
CA SER A 343 15.68 4.67 4.39
C SER A 343 15.18 5.18 3.04
N PHE A 344 15.99 5.97 2.32
CA PHE A 344 15.68 6.41 0.95
C PHE A 344 15.56 5.25 -0.03
N ARG A 345 16.43 4.21 0.09
CA ARG A 345 16.42 3.04 -0.78
C ARG A 345 15.09 2.29 -0.74
N SER A 346 14.45 2.14 0.44
CA SER A 346 13.10 1.56 0.57
C SER A 346 12.07 2.29 -0.31
N LYS A 347 12.14 3.62 -0.32
CA LYS A 347 11.23 4.49 -1.10
C LYS A 347 11.55 4.47 -2.59
N GLU A 348 12.83 4.36 -2.97
CA GLU A 348 13.27 4.32 -4.37
C GLU A 348 12.80 3.04 -5.05
N VAL A 349 13.01 1.89 -4.43
CA VAL A 349 12.56 0.57 -4.92
C VAL A 349 11.05 0.58 -5.16
N SER A 350 10.27 1.11 -4.20
CA SER A 350 8.81 1.23 -4.33
C SER A 350 8.35 2.10 -5.52
N LYS A 351 9.15 3.12 -5.91
CA LYS A 351 8.75 4.08 -6.95
C LYS A 351 9.19 3.73 -8.37
N LEU A 352 10.25 2.97 -8.53
CA LEU A 352 10.83 2.68 -9.86
C LEU A 352 9.98 1.72 -10.67
N GLY A 353 9.43 0.66 -10.07
CA GLY A 353 8.62 -0.34 -10.77
C GLY A 353 7.26 0.15 -11.31
N VAL A 354 6.77 1.30 -10.85
CA VAL A 354 5.43 1.79 -11.20
C VAL A 354 5.26 2.03 -12.71
N LEU A 355 6.25 2.65 -13.36
CA LEU A 355 6.17 2.94 -14.80
C LEU A 355 6.28 1.67 -15.63
N GLU A 356 7.14 0.72 -15.25
CA GLU A 356 7.32 -0.56 -15.96
C GLU A 356 6.02 -1.37 -15.99
N HIS A 357 5.32 -1.46 -14.86
CA HIS A 357 4.04 -2.18 -14.78
C HIS A 357 2.94 -1.54 -15.64
N ILE A 358 2.90 -0.21 -15.74
CA ILE A 358 1.92 0.50 -16.55
C ILE A 358 2.27 0.41 -18.04
N LEU A 359 3.51 0.73 -18.40
CA LEU A 359 3.95 0.92 -19.78
C LEU A 359 4.25 -0.39 -20.49
N GLN A 360 4.67 -1.43 -19.73
CA GLN A 360 4.97 -2.77 -20.23
C GLN A 360 6.04 -2.75 -21.36
N PRO A 361 7.31 -2.42 -21.04
CA PRO A 361 8.38 -2.30 -22.01
C PRO A 361 8.64 -3.59 -22.80
N ASP A 362 8.39 -4.75 -22.22
CA ASP A 362 8.50 -6.04 -22.91
C ASP A 362 7.48 -6.20 -24.05
N VAL A 363 6.30 -5.57 -23.91
CA VAL A 363 5.24 -5.59 -24.93
C VAL A 363 5.45 -4.48 -25.96
N TYR A 364 5.95 -3.33 -25.53
CA TYR A 364 6.16 -2.13 -26.36
C TYR A 364 7.61 -1.64 -26.33
N PRO A 365 8.60 -2.46 -26.73
CA PRO A 365 10.02 -2.13 -26.57
C PRO A 365 10.44 -0.86 -27.32
N GLU A 366 9.85 -0.56 -28.49
CA GLU A 366 10.19 0.62 -29.28
C GLU A 366 9.68 1.93 -28.65
N LEU A 367 8.67 1.85 -27.77
CA LEU A 367 8.10 3.02 -27.12
C LEU A 367 8.63 3.23 -25.69
N TYR A 368 8.95 2.14 -25.00
CA TYR A 368 9.22 2.17 -23.54
C TYR A 368 10.42 1.31 -23.12
N GLY A 369 11.11 0.64 -24.04
CA GLY A 369 12.21 -0.29 -23.71
C GLY A 369 13.46 0.38 -23.15
N ASP A 370 13.67 1.68 -23.40
CA ASP A 370 14.87 2.43 -22.96
C ASP A 370 14.48 3.76 -22.30
N ILE A 371 13.69 3.70 -21.22
CA ILE A 371 13.29 4.90 -20.48
C ILE A 371 14.35 5.25 -19.46
N TYR A 372 14.93 6.46 -19.56
CA TYR A 372 15.75 7.00 -18.50
C TYR A 372 14.85 7.47 -17.34
N HIS A 373 14.62 6.59 -16.35
CA HIS A 373 13.79 6.89 -15.17
C HIS A 373 14.66 7.22 -13.96
N LYS A 374 14.46 8.39 -13.37
CA LYS A 374 15.19 8.81 -12.17
C LYS A 374 14.29 9.52 -11.17
N VAL A 375 14.46 9.18 -9.90
CA VAL A 375 13.75 9.79 -8.77
C VAL A 375 14.76 10.40 -7.81
N ARG A 376 14.47 11.60 -7.30
CA ARG A 376 15.22 12.25 -6.23
C ARG A 376 14.26 12.81 -5.19
N ILE A 377 14.64 12.68 -3.91
CA ILE A 377 13.96 13.29 -2.77
C ILE A 377 15.02 14.08 -2.00
N ASN A 378 14.71 15.31 -1.64
CA ASN A 378 15.63 16.17 -0.91
C ASN A 378 14.92 16.67 0.35
N TYR A 379 15.54 16.47 1.50
CA TYR A 379 15.08 17.07 2.75
C TYR A 379 15.38 18.57 2.75
N TYR A 380 14.33 19.38 3.03
CA TYR A 380 14.43 20.82 3.09
C TYR A 380 13.51 21.36 4.19
N PRO A 381 14.01 21.52 5.43
CA PRO A 381 13.22 21.88 6.61
C PRO A 381 12.26 23.08 6.44
N PRO A 382 12.61 24.15 5.68
CA PRO A 382 11.70 25.29 5.51
C PRO A 382 10.37 24.98 4.84
N LYS A 383 10.21 23.79 4.20
CA LYS A 383 8.94 23.37 3.58
C LYS A 383 7.92 22.87 4.60
N GLY A 384 8.33 22.46 5.81
CA GLY A 384 7.41 21.79 6.74
C GLY A 384 6.76 20.57 6.09
N ASP A 385 5.44 20.40 6.23
CA ASP A 385 4.69 19.29 5.60
C ASP A 385 4.38 19.50 4.10
N ASP A 386 4.68 20.68 3.55
CA ASP A 386 4.52 20.92 2.12
C ASP A 386 5.53 20.10 1.33
N LYS A 387 5.03 19.39 0.33
CA LYS A 387 5.81 18.60 -0.62
C LYS A 387 5.65 19.20 -2.01
N GLU A 388 6.73 19.71 -2.53
CA GLU A 388 6.79 20.25 -3.88
C GLU A 388 7.55 19.29 -4.78
N GLY A 389 6.89 18.83 -5.84
CA GLY A 389 7.44 17.85 -6.77
C GLY A 389 7.43 18.36 -8.21
N TRP A 390 8.54 18.14 -8.93
CA TRP A 390 8.64 18.42 -10.35
C TRP A 390 8.89 17.13 -11.12
N ASP A 391 8.11 16.95 -12.19
CA ASP A 391 8.36 15.92 -13.17
C ASP A 391 8.70 16.54 -14.53
N HIS A 392 9.78 16.06 -15.12
CA HIS A 392 10.21 16.38 -16.46
C HIS A 392 10.10 15.11 -17.29
N ILE A 393 9.20 15.11 -18.28
CA ILE A 393 8.85 13.92 -19.04
C ILE A 393 9.15 14.20 -20.50
N ASP A 394 10.14 13.52 -21.06
CA ASP A 394 10.48 13.56 -22.49
C ASP A 394 9.71 12.48 -23.22
N ILE A 395 8.79 12.89 -24.08
CA ILE A 395 7.95 12.01 -24.88
C ILE A 395 8.22 12.22 -26.38
N PHE A 396 7.84 11.24 -27.18
CA PHE A 396 7.87 11.36 -28.63
C PHE A 396 6.60 10.78 -29.26
N GLY A 397 6.25 11.30 -30.43
CA GLY A 397 5.06 10.91 -31.15
C GLY A 397 5.33 10.56 -32.61
N TRP A 398 4.39 10.89 -33.48
CA TRP A 398 4.47 10.63 -34.90
C TRP A 398 5.81 11.02 -35.50
N LEU A 399 6.43 10.13 -36.30
CA LEU A 399 7.76 10.29 -36.89
C LEU A 399 8.91 10.46 -35.91
N GLY A 400 8.74 10.06 -34.64
CA GLY A 400 9.73 10.27 -33.56
C GLY A 400 9.84 11.72 -33.12
N TYR A 401 8.83 12.56 -33.41
CA TYR A 401 8.92 13.98 -33.08
C TYR A 401 8.93 14.22 -31.57
N PRO A 402 9.95 14.88 -31.01
CA PRO A 402 10.10 15.06 -29.58
C PRO A 402 9.12 16.09 -29.03
N MET A 403 8.60 15.80 -27.86
CA MET A 403 7.73 16.69 -27.07
C MET A 403 8.09 16.55 -25.59
N GLN A 404 7.62 17.47 -24.77
CA GLN A 404 7.95 17.52 -23.36
C GLN A 404 6.73 17.87 -22.53
N ILE A 405 6.56 17.16 -21.40
CA ILE A 405 5.60 17.53 -20.35
C ILE A 405 6.40 17.96 -19.12
N LYS A 406 6.03 19.09 -18.53
CA LYS A 406 6.51 19.51 -17.23
C LYS A 406 5.32 19.56 -16.28
N LEU A 407 5.46 18.88 -15.14
CA LEU A 407 4.49 18.91 -14.06
C LEU A 407 5.13 19.54 -12.84
N ASP A 408 4.43 20.50 -12.26
CA ASP A 408 4.75 21.08 -10.96
C ASP A 408 3.57 20.81 -10.03
N PHE A 409 3.82 20.13 -8.91
CA PHE A 409 2.79 19.69 -8.00
C PHE A 409 3.17 19.97 -6.55
N LEU A 410 2.54 21.02 -5.99
CA LEU A 410 2.61 21.32 -4.56
C LEU A 410 1.46 20.65 -3.84
N CYS A 411 1.75 19.80 -2.84
CA CYS A 411 0.75 19.13 -2.03
C CYS A 411 1.23 18.95 -0.58
N LYS A 412 0.28 18.60 0.30
CA LYS A 412 0.58 18.01 1.61
C LYS A 412 0.30 16.51 1.52
N ASP A 413 1.36 15.70 1.68
CA ASP A 413 1.23 14.24 1.57
C ASP A 413 0.20 13.69 2.57
N SER A 414 0.19 14.21 3.80
CA SER A 414 -0.74 13.78 4.84
C SER A 414 -2.21 14.07 4.51
N ILE A 415 -2.50 15.17 3.80
CA ILE A 415 -3.86 15.49 3.32
C ILE A 415 -4.31 14.50 2.23
N LEU A 416 -3.39 14.06 1.38
CA LEU A 416 -3.69 13.06 0.36
C LEU A 416 -3.81 11.65 0.96
N ALA A 417 -3.06 11.34 2.02
CA ALA A 417 -3.05 10.03 2.66
C ALA A 417 -4.25 9.81 3.61
N ALA A 418 -4.70 10.84 4.32
CA ALA A 418 -5.77 10.73 5.32
C ALA A 418 -7.05 10.04 4.82
N PRO A 419 -7.62 10.39 3.64
CA PRO A 419 -8.78 9.69 3.10
C PRO A 419 -8.48 8.24 2.69
N LEU A 420 -7.23 7.92 2.33
CA LEU A 420 -6.83 6.54 2.03
C LEU A 420 -6.84 5.67 3.29
N VAL A 421 -6.40 6.22 4.43
CA VAL A 421 -6.46 5.53 5.73
C VAL A 421 -7.92 5.20 6.09
N LEU A 422 -8.83 6.17 5.92
CA LEU A 422 -10.26 5.96 6.17
C LEU A 422 -10.82 4.85 5.28
N ASP A 423 -10.60 4.96 3.97
CA ASP A 423 -11.14 3.99 3.01
C ASP A 423 -10.59 2.59 3.26
N LEU A 424 -9.29 2.46 3.52
CA LEU A 424 -8.65 1.19 3.84
C LEU A 424 -9.21 0.58 5.11
N ALA A 425 -9.38 1.37 6.18
CA ALA A 425 -9.95 0.88 7.43
C ALA A 425 -11.36 0.32 7.21
N LEU A 426 -12.21 1.04 6.48
CA LEU A 426 -13.59 0.62 6.19
C LEU A 426 -13.64 -0.59 5.26
N PHE A 427 -12.77 -0.66 4.24
CA PHE A 427 -12.74 -1.79 3.31
C PHE A 427 -12.10 -3.04 3.91
N MET A 428 -11.13 -2.91 4.81
CA MET A 428 -10.55 -4.06 5.52
C MET A 428 -11.55 -4.68 6.50
N ASP A 429 -12.35 -3.85 7.20
CA ASP A 429 -13.49 -4.33 8.01
C ASP A 429 -14.53 -5.03 7.13
N LEU A 430 -14.90 -4.44 5.99
CA LEU A 430 -15.81 -5.05 5.02
C LEU A 430 -15.28 -6.40 4.51
N ALA A 431 -13.98 -6.47 4.16
CA ALA A 431 -13.34 -7.69 3.68
C ALA A 431 -13.42 -8.82 4.73
N THR A 432 -13.16 -8.49 6.00
CA THR A 432 -13.28 -9.44 7.11
C THR A 432 -14.71 -9.97 7.24
N ARG A 433 -15.72 -9.08 7.26
CA ARG A 433 -17.14 -9.48 7.34
C ARG A 433 -17.62 -10.23 6.09
N ALA A 434 -16.96 -10.02 4.94
CA ALA A 434 -17.18 -10.80 3.73
C ALA A 434 -16.44 -12.15 3.71
N GLY A 435 -15.77 -12.54 4.80
CA GLY A 435 -15.02 -13.79 4.91
C GLY A 435 -13.77 -13.86 4.02
N LYS A 436 -13.23 -12.70 3.59
CA LYS A 436 -11.99 -12.64 2.82
C LYS A 436 -10.77 -12.73 3.72
N SER A 437 -9.71 -13.37 3.25
CA SER A 437 -8.44 -13.52 3.96
C SER A 437 -7.25 -13.30 3.02
N GLY A 438 -6.06 -13.19 3.59
CA GLY A 438 -4.83 -12.99 2.82
C GLY A 438 -4.81 -11.67 2.04
N ILE A 439 -4.07 -11.64 0.94
CA ILE A 439 -3.83 -10.43 0.15
C ILE A 439 -5.12 -9.90 -0.50
N GLN A 440 -5.47 -8.67 -0.19
CA GLN A 440 -6.62 -7.97 -0.78
C GLN A 440 -6.19 -7.16 -2.01
N GLU A 441 -5.85 -7.84 -3.08
CA GLU A 441 -5.33 -7.23 -4.32
C GLU A 441 -6.29 -6.20 -4.96
N TRP A 442 -7.60 -6.32 -4.69
CA TRP A 442 -8.60 -5.35 -5.17
C TRP A 442 -8.45 -3.95 -4.54
N LEU A 443 -7.66 -3.82 -3.45
CA LEU A 443 -7.28 -2.55 -2.83
C LEU A 443 -6.02 -1.93 -3.43
N SER A 444 -5.47 -2.47 -4.52
CA SER A 444 -4.29 -1.95 -5.24
C SER A 444 -4.39 -0.46 -5.59
N PHE A 445 -5.61 0.06 -5.74
CA PHE A 445 -5.87 1.49 -5.99
C PHE A 445 -5.19 2.43 -4.98
N TYR A 446 -5.04 2.00 -3.74
CA TYR A 446 -4.52 2.81 -2.64
C TYR A 446 -2.99 2.80 -2.51
N PHE A 447 -2.29 1.93 -3.22
CA PHE A 447 -0.89 1.64 -3.01
C PHE A 447 0.00 1.93 -4.22
N LYS A 448 1.24 2.39 -3.95
CA LYS A 448 2.29 2.59 -4.96
C LYS A 448 2.87 1.27 -5.44
N SER A 449 3.08 0.35 -4.51
CA SER A 449 3.58 -1.01 -4.77
C SER A 449 2.55 -2.02 -4.25
N PRO A 450 1.46 -2.24 -5.00
CA PRO A 450 0.37 -3.10 -4.53
C PRO A 450 0.83 -4.54 -4.41
N GLN A 451 0.44 -5.19 -3.30
CA GLN A 451 0.61 -6.63 -3.13
C GLN A 451 -0.25 -7.39 -4.16
N HIS A 452 0.31 -8.46 -4.66
CA HIS A 452 -0.33 -9.34 -5.63
C HIS A 452 0.08 -10.80 -5.38
N ALA A 453 -0.64 -11.76 -5.94
CA ALA A 453 -0.20 -13.14 -5.95
C ALA A 453 1.04 -13.30 -6.84
N GLU A 454 1.96 -14.19 -6.48
CA GLU A 454 3.22 -14.42 -7.21
C GLU A 454 3.04 -14.71 -8.71
N SER A 455 1.91 -15.33 -9.07
CA SER A 455 1.60 -15.69 -10.46
C SER A 455 0.98 -14.57 -11.29
N ILE A 456 0.77 -13.38 -10.72
CA ILE A 456 0.04 -12.29 -11.35
C ILE A 456 0.93 -11.04 -11.40
N HIS A 457 0.98 -10.36 -12.54
CA HIS A 457 1.62 -9.05 -12.64
C HIS A 457 0.88 -8.00 -11.82
N PRO A 458 1.57 -7.14 -11.07
CA PRO A 458 0.94 -6.05 -10.34
C PRO A 458 0.29 -5.05 -11.31
N GLU A 459 -0.92 -4.62 -10.98
CA GLU A 459 -1.63 -3.60 -11.74
C GLU A 459 -1.40 -2.22 -11.13
N ASN A 460 -0.85 -1.29 -11.91
CA ASN A 460 -0.56 0.08 -11.47
C ASN A 460 -1.27 1.17 -12.28
N ASP A 461 -2.06 0.80 -13.32
CA ASP A 461 -2.95 1.73 -13.97
C ASP A 461 -4.09 2.12 -13.03
N LEU A 462 -4.16 3.41 -12.67
CA LEU A 462 -5.13 3.93 -11.70
C LEU A 462 -6.58 3.65 -12.09
N PHE A 463 -6.90 3.73 -13.38
CA PHE A 463 -8.26 3.57 -13.89
C PHE A 463 -8.69 2.10 -13.90
N ILE A 464 -7.76 1.19 -14.22
CA ILE A 464 -7.98 -0.25 -14.11
C ILE A 464 -8.14 -0.64 -12.64
N GLN A 465 -7.28 -0.14 -11.75
CA GLN A 465 -7.38 -0.37 -10.32
C GLN A 465 -8.72 0.10 -9.74
N LEU A 466 -9.21 1.29 -10.13
CA LEU A 466 -10.51 1.78 -9.71
C LEU A 466 -11.65 0.89 -10.22
N THR A 467 -11.57 0.44 -11.47
CA THR A 467 -12.55 -0.49 -12.06
C THR A 467 -12.55 -1.83 -11.32
N LYS A 468 -11.37 -2.37 -11.01
CA LYS A 468 -11.19 -3.60 -10.22
C LYS A 468 -11.81 -3.46 -8.82
N LEU A 469 -11.53 -2.35 -8.13
CA LEU A 469 -12.11 -2.06 -6.81
C LEU A 469 -13.63 -2.06 -6.89
N LYS A 470 -14.23 -1.26 -7.79
CA LYS A 470 -15.68 -1.16 -7.95
C LYS A 470 -16.32 -2.49 -8.37
N ASN A 471 -15.66 -3.27 -9.21
CA ASN A 471 -16.15 -4.59 -9.59
C ASN A 471 -16.12 -5.60 -8.43
N ASN A 472 -15.11 -5.53 -7.56
CA ASN A 472 -15.12 -6.35 -6.34
C ASN A 472 -16.27 -5.99 -5.40
N LEU A 473 -16.59 -4.70 -5.25
CA LEU A 473 -17.75 -4.27 -4.47
C LEU A 473 -19.07 -4.77 -5.09
N ARG A 474 -19.22 -4.69 -6.43
CA ARG A 474 -20.39 -5.25 -7.13
C ARG A 474 -20.51 -6.75 -6.88
N HIS A 475 -19.43 -7.49 -7.07
CA HIS A 475 -19.39 -8.92 -6.83
C HIS A 475 -19.77 -9.28 -5.39
N MET A 476 -19.22 -8.59 -4.41
CA MET A 476 -19.55 -8.81 -2.98
C MET A 476 -21.03 -8.61 -2.68
N MET A 477 -21.70 -7.73 -3.44
CA MET A 477 -23.12 -7.42 -3.27
C MET A 477 -24.04 -8.18 -4.25
N GLY A 478 -23.50 -9.10 -5.05
CA GLY A 478 -24.29 -9.89 -6.02
C GLY A 478 -24.76 -9.12 -7.24
N GLU A 479 -24.12 -7.99 -7.56
CA GLU A 479 -24.40 -7.19 -8.75
C GLU A 479 -23.46 -7.58 -9.91
N ASP A 480 -23.93 -7.37 -11.13
CA ASP A 480 -23.18 -7.65 -12.35
C ASP A 480 -21.89 -6.82 -12.45
N LEU A 481 -20.81 -7.46 -12.89
CA LEU A 481 -19.55 -6.79 -13.17
C LEU A 481 -19.68 -5.91 -14.41
N ILE A 482 -19.04 -4.74 -14.39
CA ILE A 482 -18.97 -3.88 -15.56
C ILE A 482 -17.64 -4.14 -16.28
N THR A 483 -17.74 -4.81 -17.44
CA THR A 483 -16.58 -5.22 -18.24
C THR A 483 -16.56 -4.59 -19.65
N HIS A 484 -17.67 -3.98 -20.09
CA HIS A 484 -17.87 -3.44 -21.44
C HIS A 484 -18.52 -2.05 -21.37
N LEU A 485 -17.70 -1.05 -21.14
CA LEU A 485 -18.20 0.33 -21.06
C LEU A 485 -18.52 0.86 -22.48
N GLY A 486 -19.80 1.18 -22.73
CA GLY A 486 -20.25 1.89 -23.91
C GLY A 486 -20.68 1.03 -25.10
N THR A 487 -20.86 -0.29 -24.90
CA THR A 487 -21.40 -1.17 -25.94
C THR A 487 -22.92 -1.41 -25.83
N GLU A 488 -23.54 -0.93 -24.76
CA GLU A 488 -24.97 -1.16 -24.46
C GLU A 488 -25.91 -0.61 -25.51
N TYR A 489 -25.48 0.33 -26.36
CA TYR A 489 -26.27 0.91 -27.43
C TYR A 489 -26.31 0.08 -28.70
N TYR A 490 -25.48 -0.95 -28.83
CA TYR A 490 -25.42 -1.79 -30.04
C TYR A 490 -26.26 -3.05 -29.93
N ASP A 491 -26.70 -3.40 -28.71
CA ASP A 491 -27.55 -4.58 -28.46
C ASP A 491 -29.04 -4.34 -28.69
N GLU A 492 -29.47 -3.10 -28.96
CA GLU A 492 -30.85 -2.70 -29.18
C GLU A 492 -31.23 -2.48 -30.68
N SER A 493 -30.36 -2.84 -31.63
CA SER A 493 -30.56 -2.67 -33.07
C SER A 493 -31.00 -3.96 -33.78
#